data_e5018eac289e0f101d1d1b26c11ab729
#
_entry.id   e5018eac289e0f101d1d1b26c11ab729
#
_cell.length_a   1.000
_cell.length_b   1.000
_cell.length_c   1.000
_cell.angle_alpha   90.00
_cell.angle_beta   90.00
_cell.angle_gamma   90.00
#
_symmetry.space_group_name_H-M   'P 1'
#
loop_
_entity.id
_entity.type
_entity.pdbx_description
1 polymer ?
#
loop_
_entity_poly.entity_id
_entity_poly.type
_entity_poly.pdbx_seq_one_letter_code
_entity_poly.pdbx_strand_id
1 'polypeptide(L)'
;KDGLTYTYKIRQGVKWYTNEGEEYGEVKAQDFVTGLKHAADKKSQSLYLVQESIKGLDDYVNGKTTDFSTVGVKATDDYTVVYTLNHPESFWNSKTTMGVLAPVNEDFLASKGDDFGKPTDVTSILYNGPYLLKGLTSKSSIEMTKNQNYWDKQNVFIDDIKLSFFDGQDAD
;
A
#
# COMPACT_ATOMS: atom_id res chain seq x y z
N LYS A 1 16.97 13.42 19.28
CA LYS A 1 16.19 12.40 18.55
C LYS A 1 17.19 11.34 18.12
N ASP A 2 16.90 10.08 18.41
CA ASP A 2 17.80 8.94 18.19
C ASP A 2 17.81 8.45 16.71
N GLY A 3 16.93 8.99 15.87
CA GLY A 3 16.77 8.57 14.48
C GLY A 3 16.13 7.19 14.29
N LEU A 4 15.59 6.59 15.37
CA LEU A 4 15.00 5.25 15.34
C LEU A 4 13.49 5.26 15.28
N THR A 5 12.84 6.33 15.79
CA THR A 5 11.37 6.40 15.86
C THR A 5 10.85 7.49 14.96
N TYR A 6 9.93 7.12 14.07
CA TYR A 6 9.27 8.00 13.13
C TYR A 6 7.76 7.95 13.34
N THR A 7 7.16 9.12 13.59
CA THR A 7 5.72 9.27 13.82
C THR A 7 5.10 10.04 12.67
N TYR A 8 4.10 9.46 12.03
CA TYR A 8 3.36 10.05 10.93
C TYR A 8 1.92 10.30 11.33
N LYS A 9 1.46 11.53 11.11
CA LYS A 9 0.04 11.88 11.16
C LYS A 9 -0.52 11.74 9.75
N ILE A 10 -1.43 10.82 9.55
CA ILE A 10 -2.09 10.64 8.25
C ILE A 10 -3.22 11.66 8.10
N ARG A 11 -3.57 11.98 6.86
CA ARG A 11 -4.68 12.88 6.54
C ARG A 11 -6.01 12.24 6.93
N GLN A 12 -6.82 12.97 7.69
CA GLN A 12 -8.19 12.57 8.04
C GLN A 12 -9.12 12.76 6.83
N GLY A 13 -10.19 11.96 6.77
CA GLY A 13 -11.22 12.05 5.74
C GLY A 13 -10.85 11.45 4.39
N VAL A 14 -9.64 10.89 4.24
CA VAL A 14 -9.28 10.11 3.05
C VAL A 14 -10.07 8.81 3.05
N LYS A 15 -10.72 8.48 1.93
CA LYS A 15 -11.57 7.30 1.82
C LYS A 15 -10.96 6.22 0.93
N TRP A 16 -11.37 5.00 1.20
CA TRP A 16 -11.22 3.87 0.30
C TRP A 16 -12.36 3.85 -0.72
N TYR A 17 -12.04 3.52 -1.95
CA TYR A 17 -13.01 3.41 -3.04
C TYR A 17 -12.87 2.09 -3.77
N THR A 18 -13.99 1.56 -4.28
CA THR A 18 -13.99 0.47 -5.26
C THR A 18 -13.45 0.96 -6.62
N ASN A 19 -13.22 0.05 -7.56
CA ASN A 19 -12.86 0.40 -8.94
C ASN A 19 -13.94 1.23 -9.65
N GLU A 20 -15.20 1.19 -9.18
CA GLU A 20 -16.30 2.02 -9.70
C GLU A 20 -16.41 3.38 -9.01
N GLY A 21 -15.57 3.65 -8.00
CA GLY A 21 -15.57 4.92 -7.26
C GLY A 21 -16.58 4.98 -6.12
N GLU A 22 -17.16 3.85 -5.73
CA GLU A 22 -18.04 3.75 -4.56
C GLU A 22 -17.21 3.81 -3.28
N GLU A 23 -17.66 4.60 -2.29
CA GLU A 23 -17.00 4.69 -1.00
C GLU A 23 -17.14 3.37 -0.23
N TYR A 24 -16.01 2.85 0.28
CA TYR A 24 -15.97 1.65 1.11
C TYR A 24 -15.77 1.96 2.58
N GLY A 25 -14.95 2.96 2.91
CA GLY A 25 -14.65 3.35 4.29
C GLY A 25 -13.55 4.40 4.35
N GLU A 26 -13.15 4.79 5.54
CA GLU A 26 -12.08 5.76 5.75
C GLU A 26 -10.72 5.06 5.95
N VAL A 27 -9.66 5.64 5.38
CA VAL A 27 -8.29 5.18 5.61
C VAL A 27 -7.88 5.50 7.04
N LYS A 28 -7.44 4.49 7.78
CA LYS A 28 -6.99 4.58 9.17
C LYS A 28 -5.52 4.19 9.31
N ALA A 29 -4.91 4.58 10.41
CA ALA A 29 -3.54 4.20 10.74
C ALA A 29 -3.34 2.69 10.81
N GLN A 30 -4.37 1.94 11.24
CA GLN A 30 -4.34 0.48 11.29
C GLN A 30 -4.16 -0.14 9.89
N ASP A 31 -4.63 0.49 8.82
CA ASP A 31 -4.48 -0.01 7.46
C ASP A 31 -3.00 -0.13 7.04
N PHE A 32 -2.12 0.73 7.57
CA PHE A 32 -0.68 0.65 7.34
C PHE A 32 -0.04 -0.53 8.07
N VAL A 33 -0.53 -0.85 9.27
CA VAL A 33 -0.10 -2.04 10.04
C VAL A 33 -0.56 -3.30 9.30
N THR A 34 -1.81 -3.32 8.85
CA THR A 34 -2.40 -4.43 8.07
C THR A 34 -1.65 -4.65 6.76
N GLY A 35 -1.30 -3.57 6.04
CA GLY A 35 -0.56 -3.65 4.78
C GLY A 35 0.81 -4.32 4.95
N LEU A 36 1.59 -3.88 5.93
CA LEU A 36 2.90 -4.47 6.20
C LEU A 36 2.78 -5.92 6.68
N LYS A 37 1.81 -6.21 7.56
CA LYS A 37 1.54 -7.58 8.02
C LYS A 37 1.19 -8.48 6.84
N HIS A 38 0.30 -8.07 5.96
CA HIS A 38 -0.07 -8.83 4.77
C HIS A 38 1.14 -9.09 3.87
N ALA A 39 1.97 -8.07 3.62
CA ALA A 39 3.19 -8.23 2.82
C ALA A 39 4.16 -9.24 3.46
N ALA A 40 4.30 -9.24 4.80
CA ALA A 40 5.13 -10.17 5.54
C ALA A 40 4.58 -11.60 5.50
N ASP A 41 3.28 -11.79 5.76
CA ASP A 41 2.60 -13.10 5.75
C ASP A 41 2.68 -13.77 4.36
N LYS A 42 2.51 -12.98 3.30
CA LYS A 42 2.60 -13.45 1.90
C LYS A 42 4.05 -13.50 1.37
N LYS A 43 5.04 -13.14 2.18
CA LYS A 43 6.47 -13.09 1.79
C LYS A 43 6.69 -12.31 0.49
N SER A 44 6.13 -11.10 0.44
CA SER A 44 6.23 -10.22 -0.73
C SER A 44 7.68 -10.06 -1.19
N GLN A 45 7.91 -10.12 -2.49
CA GLN A 45 9.25 -9.93 -3.06
C GLN A 45 9.85 -8.55 -2.74
N SER A 46 9.02 -7.55 -2.44
CA SER A 46 9.49 -6.21 -2.09
C SER A 46 9.86 -6.04 -0.61
N LEU A 47 9.69 -7.06 0.24
CA LEU A 47 10.02 -6.96 1.68
C LEU A 47 11.49 -6.63 1.95
N TYR A 48 12.42 -7.06 1.09
CA TYR A 48 13.84 -6.78 1.25
C TYR A 48 14.13 -5.28 1.40
N LEU A 49 13.28 -4.41 0.87
CA LEU A 49 13.43 -2.96 0.97
C LEU A 49 13.34 -2.45 2.42
N VAL A 50 12.61 -3.14 3.29
CA VAL A 50 12.27 -2.69 4.65
C VAL A 50 12.51 -3.74 5.73
N GLN A 51 12.78 -4.99 5.36
CA GLN A 51 12.86 -6.14 6.29
C GLN A 51 13.93 -5.94 7.37
N GLU A 52 15.12 -5.47 6.98
CA GLU A 52 16.20 -5.21 7.93
C GLU A 52 16.06 -3.85 8.65
N SER A 53 15.29 -2.93 8.05
CA SER A 53 15.10 -1.58 8.60
C SER A 53 14.15 -1.57 9.79
N ILE A 54 12.99 -2.22 9.65
CA ILE A 54 11.94 -2.18 10.67
C ILE A 54 12.24 -3.19 11.77
N LYS A 55 12.23 -2.73 13.02
CA LYS A 55 12.48 -3.55 14.19
C LYS A 55 11.59 -4.79 14.21
N GLY A 56 12.20 -5.97 14.41
CA GLY A 56 11.50 -7.24 14.56
C GLY A 56 10.85 -7.81 13.29
N LEU A 57 10.89 -7.09 12.15
CA LEU A 57 10.28 -7.57 10.91
C LEU A 57 11.04 -8.78 10.35
N ASP A 58 12.38 -8.76 10.39
CA ASP A 58 13.20 -9.90 9.96
C ASP A 58 12.90 -11.16 10.76
N ASP A 59 12.79 -11.03 12.09
CA ASP A 59 12.47 -12.16 12.97
C ASP A 59 11.07 -12.74 12.68
N TYR A 60 10.10 -11.88 12.37
CA TYR A 60 8.75 -12.29 12.00
C TYR A 60 8.74 -13.03 10.65
N VAL A 61 9.35 -12.45 9.61
CA VAL A 61 9.40 -13.03 8.24
C VAL A 61 10.12 -14.37 8.21
N ASN A 62 11.18 -14.52 9.02
CA ASN A 62 11.97 -15.75 9.12
C ASN A 62 11.37 -16.79 10.10
N GLY A 63 10.20 -16.50 10.70
CA GLY A 63 9.51 -17.45 11.57
C GLY A 63 10.11 -17.64 12.95
N LYS A 64 11.00 -16.74 13.40
CA LYS A 64 11.52 -16.74 14.78
C LYS A 64 10.44 -16.33 15.79
N THR A 65 9.44 -15.55 15.34
CA THR A 65 8.24 -15.20 16.09
C THR A 65 7.04 -15.24 15.17
N THR A 66 5.86 -15.54 15.72
CA THR A 66 4.56 -15.45 15.03
C THR A 66 3.75 -14.25 15.51
N ASP A 67 4.26 -13.52 16.50
CA ASP A 67 3.60 -12.36 17.08
C ASP A 67 3.99 -11.09 16.33
N PHE A 68 3.13 -10.61 15.42
CA PHE A 68 3.35 -9.38 14.66
C PHE A 68 3.37 -8.11 15.54
N SER A 69 2.83 -8.17 16.77
CA SER A 69 2.87 -7.02 17.69
C SER A 69 4.30 -6.63 18.12
N THR A 70 5.27 -7.53 17.92
CA THR A 70 6.70 -7.29 18.16
C THR A 70 7.37 -6.50 17.04
N VAL A 71 6.71 -6.38 15.87
CA VAL A 71 7.21 -5.61 14.71
C VAL A 71 7.05 -4.11 14.98
N GLY A 72 8.06 -3.36 14.58
CA GLY A 72 8.16 -1.91 14.79
C GLY A 72 7.23 -1.07 13.91
N VAL A 73 5.97 -1.45 13.77
CA VAL A 73 4.91 -0.65 13.17
C VAL A 73 3.69 -0.67 14.07
N LYS A 74 3.12 0.50 14.39
CA LYS A 74 1.95 0.59 15.27
C LYS A 74 1.04 1.74 14.87
N ALA A 75 -0.27 1.50 14.93
CA ALA A 75 -1.28 2.54 15.01
C ALA A 75 -1.49 2.92 16.48
N THR A 76 -1.18 4.15 16.87
CA THR A 76 -1.34 4.63 18.24
C THR A 76 -2.67 5.31 18.47
N ASP A 77 -3.29 5.77 17.42
CA ASP A 77 -4.67 6.25 17.29
C ASP A 77 -5.13 6.08 15.83
N ASP A 78 -6.36 6.45 15.50
CA ASP A 78 -6.92 6.30 14.15
C ASP A 78 -6.08 6.96 13.04
N TYR A 79 -5.28 7.96 13.37
CA TYR A 79 -4.57 8.78 12.38
C TYR A 79 -3.08 8.92 12.67
N THR A 80 -2.51 8.08 13.53
CA THR A 80 -1.09 8.13 13.87
C THR A 80 -0.43 6.77 13.66
N VAL A 81 0.51 6.72 12.73
CA VAL A 81 1.37 5.55 12.48
C VAL A 81 2.76 5.83 13.04
N VAL A 82 3.29 4.87 13.80
CA VAL A 82 4.64 4.94 14.37
C VAL A 82 5.48 3.78 13.83
N TYR A 83 6.61 4.10 13.23
CA TYR A 83 7.64 3.13 12.85
C TYR A 83 8.82 3.21 13.82
N THR A 84 9.33 2.04 14.21
CA THR A 84 10.56 1.89 15.00
C THR A 84 11.56 1.09 14.18
N LEU A 85 12.75 1.64 13.97
CA LEU A 85 13.80 1.04 13.17
C LEU A 85 14.85 0.33 14.04
N ASN A 86 15.59 -0.59 13.43
CA ASN A 86 16.74 -1.26 14.05
C ASN A 86 17.96 -0.32 14.15
N HIS A 87 18.13 0.59 13.20
CA HIS A 87 19.23 1.55 13.11
C HIS A 87 18.75 2.84 12.44
N PRO A 88 19.44 3.98 12.70
CA PRO A 88 19.07 5.24 12.05
C PRO A 88 19.28 5.18 10.53
N GLU A 89 18.27 5.60 9.78
CA GLU A 89 18.32 5.68 8.31
C GLU A 89 17.93 7.09 7.85
N SER A 90 18.87 7.83 7.27
CA SER A 90 18.61 9.20 6.79
C SER A 90 17.60 9.26 5.64
N PHE A 91 17.46 8.17 4.89
CA PHE A 91 16.55 8.03 3.75
C PHE A 91 15.24 7.29 4.08
N TRP A 92 14.95 7.04 5.37
CA TRP A 92 13.72 6.33 5.77
C TRP A 92 12.44 6.93 5.19
N ASN A 93 12.32 8.28 5.17
CA ASN A 93 11.15 8.94 4.60
C ASN A 93 10.94 8.60 3.11
N SER A 94 12.01 8.36 2.35
CA SER A 94 11.89 7.91 0.96
C SER A 94 11.40 6.45 0.88
N LYS A 95 11.79 5.59 1.84
CA LYS A 95 11.27 4.21 1.89
C LYS A 95 9.76 4.17 2.16
N THR A 96 9.20 5.12 2.91
CA THR A 96 7.75 5.13 3.19
C THR A 96 6.88 5.39 1.96
N THR A 97 7.47 5.80 0.84
CA THR A 97 6.76 5.93 -0.46
C THR A 97 6.72 4.62 -1.26
N MET A 98 7.38 3.57 -0.79
CA MET A 98 7.40 2.27 -1.48
C MET A 98 6.09 1.50 -1.26
N GLY A 99 5.62 0.82 -2.31
CA GLY A 99 4.35 0.07 -2.28
C GLY A 99 4.25 -0.99 -1.19
N VAL A 100 5.38 -1.54 -0.72
CA VAL A 100 5.41 -2.51 0.39
C VAL A 100 4.91 -1.93 1.72
N LEU A 101 4.92 -0.62 1.88
CA LEU A 101 4.38 0.12 3.03
C LEU A 101 3.03 0.79 2.73
N ALA A 102 2.40 0.50 1.59
CA ALA A 102 1.08 1.00 1.27
C ALA A 102 0.03 0.45 2.25
N PRO A 103 -0.98 1.25 2.62
CA PRO A 103 -2.06 0.79 3.50
C PRO A 103 -2.95 -0.24 2.80
N VAL A 104 -3.54 -1.14 3.58
CA VAL A 104 -4.52 -2.14 3.14
C VAL A 104 -5.66 -2.18 4.14
N ASN A 105 -6.89 -2.05 3.65
CA ASN A 105 -8.07 -2.14 4.49
C ASN A 105 -8.28 -3.58 4.98
N GLU A 106 -8.38 -3.77 6.30
CA GLU A 106 -8.43 -5.09 6.93
C GLU A 106 -9.71 -5.86 6.58
N ASP A 107 -10.86 -5.19 6.63
CA ASP A 107 -12.15 -5.82 6.34
C ASP A 107 -12.24 -6.26 4.87
N PHE A 108 -11.74 -5.42 3.97
CA PHE A 108 -11.69 -5.75 2.56
C PHE A 108 -10.73 -6.91 2.28
N LEU A 109 -9.53 -6.88 2.87
CA LEU A 109 -8.57 -7.97 2.78
C LEU A 109 -9.19 -9.29 3.25
N ALA A 110 -9.87 -9.28 4.41
CA ALA A 110 -10.55 -10.46 4.93
C ALA A 110 -11.68 -10.93 4.01
N SER A 111 -12.45 -10.02 3.42
CA SER A 111 -13.55 -10.35 2.50
C SER A 111 -13.08 -10.98 1.20
N LYS A 112 -11.89 -10.62 0.71
CA LYS A 112 -11.29 -11.14 -0.53
C LYS A 112 -10.47 -12.41 -0.32
N GLY A 113 -9.88 -12.58 0.86
CA GLY A 113 -9.04 -13.74 1.15
C GLY A 113 -7.90 -13.91 0.12
N ASP A 114 -7.85 -15.10 -0.51
CA ASP A 114 -6.82 -15.40 -1.53
C ASP A 114 -7.05 -14.68 -2.87
N ASP A 115 -8.21 -14.04 -3.05
CA ASP A 115 -8.50 -13.24 -4.24
C ASP A 115 -7.99 -11.80 -4.12
N PHE A 116 -7.53 -11.37 -2.94
CA PHE A 116 -6.97 -10.05 -2.75
C PHE A 116 -5.73 -9.83 -3.64
N GLY A 117 -5.72 -8.71 -4.38
CA GLY A 117 -4.59 -8.32 -5.20
C GLY A 117 -4.35 -9.19 -6.45
N LYS A 118 -5.35 -9.93 -6.93
CA LYS A 118 -5.24 -10.69 -8.19
C LYS A 118 -4.96 -9.73 -9.35
N PRO A 119 -3.86 -9.93 -10.12
CA PRO A 119 -3.42 -8.99 -11.14
C PRO A 119 -4.33 -8.92 -12.37
N THR A 120 -5.36 -9.76 -12.45
CA THR A 120 -6.32 -9.78 -13.56
C THR A 120 -7.71 -9.28 -13.14
N ASP A 121 -7.89 -8.91 -11.87
CA ASP A 121 -9.17 -8.49 -11.32
C ASP A 121 -9.06 -7.11 -10.67
N VAL A 122 -9.58 -6.10 -11.35
CA VAL A 122 -9.59 -4.70 -10.87
C VAL A 122 -10.43 -4.49 -9.61
N THR A 123 -11.32 -5.46 -9.29
CA THR A 123 -12.15 -5.44 -8.08
C THR A 123 -11.48 -6.07 -6.87
N SER A 124 -10.27 -6.61 -7.04
CA SER A 124 -9.55 -7.34 -5.99
C SER A 124 -8.82 -6.46 -4.99
N ILE A 125 -8.77 -5.14 -5.21
CA ILE A 125 -8.18 -4.14 -4.32
C ILE A 125 -9.10 -2.93 -4.17
N LEU A 126 -8.85 -2.13 -3.13
CA LEU A 126 -9.43 -0.80 -2.96
C LEU A 126 -8.44 0.30 -3.38
N TYR A 127 -8.98 1.46 -3.65
CA TYR A 127 -8.25 2.62 -4.16
C TYR A 127 -8.42 3.82 -3.23
N ASN A 128 -7.36 4.56 -2.98
CA ASN A 128 -7.40 5.83 -2.25
C ASN A 128 -6.58 6.93 -2.93
N GLY A 129 -6.05 6.62 -4.11
CA GLY A 129 -5.23 7.52 -4.93
C GLY A 129 -6.02 8.30 -5.98
N PRO A 130 -5.29 9.05 -6.83
CA PRO A 130 -5.88 9.92 -7.85
C PRO A 130 -6.54 9.16 -9.02
N TYR A 131 -6.27 7.85 -9.17
CA TYR A 131 -6.80 7.04 -10.26
C TYR A 131 -7.40 5.74 -9.75
N LEU A 132 -8.43 5.29 -10.46
CA LEU A 132 -9.08 3.99 -10.31
C LEU A 132 -8.69 3.11 -11.50
N LEU A 133 -8.35 1.86 -11.23
CA LEU A 133 -8.04 0.88 -12.26
C LEU A 133 -9.35 0.38 -12.90
N LYS A 134 -9.46 0.54 -14.20
CA LYS A 134 -10.66 0.15 -14.98
C LYS A 134 -10.45 -1.09 -15.83
N GLY A 135 -9.24 -1.33 -16.27
CA GLY A 135 -8.92 -2.46 -17.12
C GLY A 135 -7.51 -3.00 -16.89
N LEU A 136 -7.41 -4.31 -16.89
CA LEU A 136 -6.15 -5.05 -16.88
C LEU A 136 -6.24 -6.14 -17.96
N THR A 137 -5.53 -5.94 -19.06
CA THR A 137 -5.40 -6.97 -20.09
C THR A 137 -3.99 -7.49 -20.04
N SER A 138 -3.85 -8.78 -19.66
CA SER A 138 -2.52 -9.42 -19.49
C SER A 138 -1.65 -9.20 -20.73
N LYS A 139 -0.41 -8.75 -20.50
CA LYS A 139 0.60 -8.45 -21.53
C LYS A 139 0.16 -7.48 -22.62
N SER A 140 -0.90 -6.73 -22.42
CA SER A 140 -1.47 -5.80 -23.42
C SER A 140 -1.64 -4.39 -22.85
N SER A 141 -2.49 -4.17 -21.86
CA SER A 141 -2.77 -2.82 -21.39
C SER A 141 -3.20 -2.74 -19.93
N ILE A 142 -2.93 -1.57 -19.33
CA ILE A 142 -3.52 -1.12 -18.06
C ILE A 142 -4.29 0.15 -18.36
N GLU A 143 -5.54 0.19 -17.93
CA GLU A 143 -6.43 1.35 -18.12
C GLU A 143 -6.85 1.90 -16.77
N MET A 144 -6.66 3.21 -16.57
CA MET A 144 -7.01 3.92 -15.35
C MET A 144 -7.81 5.15 -15.68
N THR A 145 -8.78 5.49 -14.82
CA THR A 145 -9.53 6.74 -14.90
C THR A 145 -9.38 7.56 -13.63
N LYS A 146 -9.51 8.87 -13.74
CA LYS A 146 -9.42 9.78 -12.61
C LYS A 146 -10.46 9.45 -11.54
N ASN A 147 -10.00 9.35 -10.30
CA ASN A 147 -10.88 9.23 -9.14
C ASN A 147 -11.51 10.58 -8.81
N GLN A 148 -12.80 10.75 -9.16
CA GLN A 148 -13.54 11.98 -8.93
C GLN A 148 -13.77 12.30 -7.43
N ASN A 149 -13.48 11.34 -6.56
CA ASN A 149 -13.61 11.46 -5.11
C ASN A 149 -12.24 11.60 -4.40
N TYR A 150 -11.14 11.65 -5.18
CA TYR A 150 -9.81 11.86 -4.62
C TYR A 150 -9.73 13.20 -3.86
N TRP A 151 -9.12 13.21 -2.69
CA TRP A 151 -9.07 14.39 -1.81
C TRP A 151 -8.41 15.61 -2.46
N ASP A 152 -7.50 15.41 -3.41
CA ASP A 152 -6.77 16.46 -4.13
C ASP A 152 -7.08 16.44 -5.64
N LYS A 153 -8.30 16.07 -6.02
CA LYS A 153 -8.74 15.91 -7.40
C LYS A 153 -8.56 17.15 -8.28
N GLN A 154 -8.54 18.33 -7.66
CA GLN A 154 -8.36 19.60 -8.38
C GLN A 154 -6.95 19.74 -8.98
N ASN A 155 -5.96 19.01 -8.45
CA ASN A 155 -4.58 18.96 -8.93
C ASN A 155 -4.31 17.75 -9.84
N VAL A 156 -5.34 17.02 -10.23
CA VAL A 156 -5.26 15.90 -11.18
C VAL A 156 -5.84 16.36 -12.51
N PHE A 157 -5.00 16.56 -13.52
CA PHE A 157 -5.36 17.17 -14.80
C PHE A 157 -5.59 16.16 -15.93
N ILE A 158 -5.13 14.93 -15.77
CA ILE A 158 -5.31 13.85 -16.75
C ILE A 158 -6.50 13.02 -16.30
N ASP A 159 -7.48 12.86 -17.17
CA ASP A 159 -8.70 12.11 -16.85
C ASP A 159 -8.51 10.60 -17.02
N ASP A 160 -7.85 10.18 -18.10
CA ASP A 160 -7.64 8.77 -18.41
C ASP A 160 -6.18 8.48 -18.74
N ILE A 161 -5.67 7.34 -18.26
CA ILE A 161 -4.32 6.85 -18.54
C ILE A 161 -4.43 5.44 -19.11
N LYS A 162 -3.83 5.23 -20.28
CA LYS A 162 -3.69 3.93 -20.89
C LYS A 162 -2.22 3.60 -21.06
N LEU A 163 -1.75 2.56 -20.38
CA LEU A 163 -0.42 1.98 -20.57
C LEU A 163 -0.56 0.79 -21.51
N SER A 164 0.16 0.81 -22.63
CA SER A 164 0.21 -0.30 -23.57
C SER A 164 1.56 -0.97 -23.48
N PHE A 165 1.58 -2.30 -23.50
CA PHE A 165 2.79 -3.10 -23.51
C PHE A 165 3.06 -3.59 -24.92
N PHE A 166 4.28 -3.40 -25.40
CA PHE A 166 4.74 -3.87 -26.71
C PHE A 166 5.73 -5.03 -26.52
N ASP A 167 5.56 -6.08 -27.29
CA ASP A 167 6.53 -7.18 -27.36
C ASP A 167 7.76 -6.70 -28.15
N GLY A 168 8.62 -5.96 -27.50
CA GLY A 168 10.05 -5.70 -27.74
C GLY A 168 10.65 -5.63 -29.16
N GLN A 169 9.89 -5.52 -30.25
CA GLN A 169 10.44 -5.45 -31.59
C GLN A 169 10.06 -4.20 -32.42
N ASP A 170 9.16 -3.35 -31.95
CA ASP A 170 8.80 -2.13 -32.70
C ASP A 170 8.65 -0.94 -31.74
N ALA A 171 9.78 -0.41 -31.29
CA ALA A 171 9.90 0.96 -30.83
C ALA A 171 10.67 1.74 -31.88
N ASP A 172 10.04 2.01 -33.00
CA ASP A 172 10.45 3.01 -33.99
C ASP A 172 9.71 4.33 -33.72
#